data_399508c8ee38ad7a7ef073c0b2d5e31d
#
_entry.id   399508c8ee38ad7a7ef073c0b2d5e31d
#
_cell.length_a   1.000
_cell.length_b   1.000
_cell.length_c   1.000
_cell.angle_alpha   90.00
_cell.angle_beta   90.00
_cell.angle_gamma   90.00
#
_symmetry.space_group_name_H-M   'P 1'
#
loop_
_entity.id
_entity.type
_entity.pdbx_description
1 polymer ?
#
loop_
_entity_poly.entity_id
_entity_poly.type
_entity_poly.pdbx_seq_one_letter_code
_entity_poly.pdbx_strand_id
1 'polypeptide(L)'
;KRQDYDLGMEYARLNGKPVMLDFTGYGCVNCRKMEAAVWTDPKVSDLINNDYVLITLYVDNKTPLTEPVKIIENGTERTLRTVGDKWSYLQRRQRQMCIRDRSYLQRVKFGANAQPFYVLLDNQGKPLNKSYAYNEDIPKYIEFLQTGLENYKKGK
;
A
#
# COMPACT_ATOMS: atom_id res chain seq x y z
N LYS A 1 -5.57 2.97 -12.86
CA LYS A 1 -4.58 2.43 -11.93
C LYS A 1 -3.21 2.99 -12.21
N ARG A 2 -2.56 3.49 -11.19
CA ARG A 2 -1.20 4.01 -11.33
C ARG A 2 -0.24 2.95 -10.78
N GLN A 3 0.83 2.73 -11.50
CA GLN A 3 1.83 1.73 -11.14
C GLN A 3 3.19 2.36 -10.80
N ASP A 4 3.24 3.66 -10.64
CA ASP A 4 4.44 4.39 -10.26
C ASP A 4 4.17 5.14 -8.96
N TYR A 5 4.97 4.84 -7.94
CA TYR A 5 4.77 5.42 -6.61
C TYR A 5 4.99 6.93 -6.61
N ASP A 6 6.11 7.38 -7.17
CA ASP A 6 6.47 8.80 -7.10
C ASP A 6 5.51 9.67 -7.91
N LEU A 7 5.18 9.24 -9.12
CA LEU A 7 4.24 9.97 -9.97
C LEU A 7 2.83 9.96 -9.37
N GLY A 8 2.43 8.84 -8.76
CA GLY A 8 1.13 8.74 -8.11
C GLY A 8 1.02 9.65 -6.89
N MET A 9 2.08 9.69 -6.08
CA MET A 9 2.12 10.59 -4.91
C MET A 9 2.03 12.05 -5.34
N GLU A 10 2.77 12.43 -6.38
CA GLU A 10 2.71 13.79 -6.90
C GLU A 10 1.33 14.15 -7.42
N TYR A 11 0.70 13.25 -8.15
CA TYR A 11 -0.66 13.45 -8.65
C TYR A 11 -1.64 13.66 -7.49
N ALA A 12 -1.52 12.86 -6.44
CA ALA A 12 -2.40 12.97 -5.28
C ALA A 12 -2.21 14.30 -4.56
N ARG A 13 -0.96 14.73 -4.41
CA ARG A 13 -0.65 16.01 -3.79
C ARG A 13 -1.26 17.16 -4.58
N LEU A 14 -1.11 17.15 -5.89
CA LEU A 14 -1.63 18.21 -6.76
C LEU A 14 -3.16 18.26 -6.76
N ASN A 15 -3.81 17.11 -6.55
CA ASN A 15 -5.27 17.03 -6.56
C ASN A 15 -5.89 17.06 -5.16
N GLY A 16 -5.08 17.23 -4.12
CA GLY A 16 -5.57 17.32 -2.75
C GLY A 16 -6.29 16.06 -2.28
N LYS A 17 -5.77 14.89 -2.65
CA LYS A 17 -6.35 13.59 -2.28
C LYS A 17 -5.35 12.71 -1.54
N PRO A 18 -5.82 11.89 -0.61
CA PRO A 18 -4.97 10.88 -0.02
C PRO A 18 -4.69 9.75 -1.00
N VAL A 19 -3.73 8.92 -0.68
CA VAL A 19 -3.31 7.80 -1.51
C VAL A 19 -3.76 6.48 -0.88
N MET A 20 -4.29 5.59 -1.72
CA MET A 20 -4.47 4.19 -1.37
C MET A 20 -3.35 3.42 -2.06
N LEU A 21 -2.41 2.91 -1.26
CA LEU A 21 -1.29 2.15 -1.75
C LEU A 21 -1.63 0.67 -1.66
N ASP A 22 -1.63 0.01 -2.81
CA ASP A 22 -2.03 -1.38 -2.94
C ASP A 22 -0.83 -2.22 -3.37
N PHE A 23 -0.29 -3.00 -2.43
CA PHE A 23 0.75 -3.97 -2.75
C PHE A 23 0.10 -5.27 -3.16
N THR A 24 0.29 -5.64 -4.40
CA THR A 24 -0.36 -6.78 -5.03
C THR A 24 0.66 -7.64 -5.76
N GLY A 25 0.21 -8.67 -6.42
CA GLY A 25 1.04 -9.50 -7.28
C GLY A 25 0.20 -10.03 -8.43
N TYR A 26 0.83 -10.27 -9.57
CA TYR A 26 0.14 -10.86 -10.71
C TYR A 26 -0.37 -12.25 -10.37
N GLY A 27 0.40 -13.01 -9.58
CA GLY A 27 0.02 -14.36 -9.15
C GLY A 27 -0.69 -14.41 -7.81
N CYS A 28 -1.15 -13.30 -7.29
CA CYS A 28 -1.76 -13.24 -5.97
C CYS A 28 -3.25 -13.57 -6.03
N VAL A 29 -3.60 -14.77 -5.61
CA VAL A 29 -5.01 -15.23 -5.62
C VAL A 29 -5.88 -14.38 -4.69
N ASN A 30 -5.40 -14.10 -3.49
CA ASN A 30 -6.16 -13.31 -2.52
C ASN A 30 -6.39 -11.88 -2.99
N CYS A 31 -5.46 -11.32 -3.76
CA CYS A 31 -5.63 -9.99 -4.35
C CYS A 31 -6.78 -10.01 -5.35
N ARG A 32 -6.86 -11.05 -6.19
CA ARG A 32 -7.97 -11.19 -7.16
C ARG A 32 -9.29 -11.37 -6.43
N LYS A 33 -9.30 -12.13 -5.32
CA LYS A 33 -10.51 -12.31 -4.52
C LYS A 33 -11.02 -11.01 -3.94
N MET A 34 -10.13 -10.17 -3.41
CA MET A 34 -10.52 -8.87 -2.87
C MET A 34 -11.11 -7.98 -3.96
N GLU A 35 -10.48 -7.95 -5.13
CA GLU A 35 -10.96 -7.14 -6.25
C GLU A 35 -12.34 -7.59 -6.70
N ALA A 36 -12.59 -8.90 -6.71
CA ALA A 36 -13.87 -9.45 -7.15
C ALA A 36 -14.97 -9.33 -6.10
N ALA A 37 -14.65 -9.52 -4.83
CA ALA A 37 -15.65 -9.60 -3.77
C ALA A 37 -15.89 -8.28 -3.06
N VAL A 38 -14.87 -7.44 -2.92
CA VAL A 38 -14.95 -6.22 -2.11
C VAL A 38 -14.95 -4.96 -2.98
N TRP A 39 -14.04 -4.88 -3.94
CA TRP A 39 -13.91 -3.67 -4.75
C TRP A 39 -15.06 -3.44 -5.72
N THR A 40 -15.85 -4.47 -5.98
CA THR A 40 -17.06 -4.35 -6.81
C THR A 40 -18.25 -3.76 -6.07
N ASP A 41 -18.17 -3.68 -4.73
CA ASP A 41 -19.21 -3.02 -3.95
C ASP A 41 -19.29 -1.55 -4.35
N PRO A 42 -20.52 -1.01 -4.62
CA PRO A 42 -20.63 0.37 -5.11
C PRO A 42 -20.01 1.42 -4.20
N LYS A 43 -20.14 1.27 -2.88
CA LYS A 43 -19.59 2.25 -1.96
C LYS A 43 -18.07 2.17 -1.89
N VAL A 44 -17.52 0.97 -1.89
CA VAL A 44 -16.07 0.75 -1.92
C VAL A 44 -15.49 1.33 -3.20
N SER A 45 -16.09 0.98 -4.33
CA SER A 45 -15.66 1.47 -5.64
C SER A 45 -15.68 2.99 -5.71
N ASP A 46 -16.74 3.59 -5.19
CA ASP A 46 -16.89 5.05 -5.18
C ASP A 46 -15.80 5.72 -4.35
N LEU A 47 -15.54 5.21 -3.14
CA LEU A 47 -14.48 5.74 -2.29
C LEU A 47 -13.11 5.65 -2.95
N ILE A 48 -12.78 4.49 -3.51
CA ILE A 48 -11.48 4.29 -4.14
C ILE A 48 -11.30 5.20 -5.35
N ASN A 49 -12.31 5.30 -6.19
CA ASN A 49 -12.19 6.02 -7.45
C ASN A 49 -12.31 7.53 -7.30
N ASN A 50 -13.09 8.02 -6.35
CA ASN A 50 -13.36 9.45 -6.22
C ASN A 50 -12.60 10.14 -5.09
N ASP A 51 -12.37 9.46 -3.98
CA ASP A 51 -11.78 10.08 -2.80
C ASP A 51 -10.30 9.78 -2.59
N TYR A 52 -9.78 8.81 -3.30
CA TYR A 52 -8.39 8.38 -3.20
C TYR A 52 -7.71 8.39 -4.57
N VAL A 53 -6.39 8.47 -4.55
CA VAL A 53 -5.57 8.13 -5.71
C VAL A 53 -5.07 6.72 -5.46
N LEU A 54 -5.43 5.79 -6.32
CA LEU A 54 -5.02 4.39 -6.21
C LEU A 54 -3.67 4.18 -6.88
N ILE A 55 -2.69 3.71 -6.10
CA ILE A 55 -1.38 3.33 -6.62
C ILE A 55 -1.24 1.82 -6.41
N THR A 56 -1.14 1.07 -7.50
CA THR A 56 -1.05 -0.38 -7.47
C THR A 56 0.36 -0.81 -7.80
N LEU A 57 1.02 -1.49 -6.86
CA LEU A 57 2.41 -1.90 -6.99
C LEU A 57 2.52 -3.41 -6.98
N TYR A 58 3.04 -3.98 -8.07
CA TYR A 58 3.18 -5.42 -8.24
C TYR A 58 4.54 -5.89 -7.74
N VAL A 59 4.54 -6.53 -6.58
CA VAL A 59 5.80 -6.97 -5.95
C VAL A 59 6.49 -8.10 -6.72
N ASP A 60 5.79 -8.75 -7.61
CA ASP A 60 6.35 -9.81 -8.47
C ASP A 60 6.61 -9.35 -9.91
N ASN A 61 6.69 -8.04 -10.12
CA ASN A 61 7.06 -7.49 -11.42
C ASN A 61 8.55 -7.75 -11.67
N LYS A 62 8.85 -8.57 -12.66
CA LYS A 62 10.21 -9.02 -12.96
C LYS A 62 10.98 -8.10 -13.90
N THR A 63 10.40 -6.98 -14.30
CA THR A 63 11.08 -6.01 -15.15
C THR A 63 12.35 -5.53 -14.47
N PRO A 64 13.53 -5.64 -15.14
CA PRO A 64 14.78 -5.18 -14.54
C PRO A 64 14.77 -3.66 -14.35
N LEU A 65 15.39 -3.23 -13.26
CA LEU A 65 15.68 -1.81 -13.07
C LEU A 65 16.78 -1.40 -14.05
N THR A 66 16.76 -0.14 -14.48
CA THR A 66 17.80 0.40 -15.37
C THR A 66 19.17 0.23 -14.73
N GLU A 67 19.27 0.48 -13.43
CA GLU A 67 20.47 0.24 -12.64
C GLU A 67 20.09 -0.42 -11.33
N PRO A 68 20.85 -1.45 -10.89
CA PRO A 68 20.61 -2.03 -9.57
C PRO A 68 20.77 -0.98 -8.48
N VAL A 69 19.94 -1.06 -7.46
CA VAL A 69 19.96 -0.12 -6.35
C VAL A 69 20.43 -0.85 -5.09
N LYS A 70 21.48 -0.34 -4.45
CA LYS A 70 21.97 -0.89 -3.20
C LYS A 70 21.30 -0.17 -2.05
N ILE A 71 20.81 -0.96 -1.10
CA ILE A 71 20.18 -0.44 0.11
C ILE A 71 20.77 -1.16 1.33
N ILE A 72 20.56 -0.57 2.49
CA ILE A 72 20.89 -1.24 3.75
C ILE A 72 19.57 -1.43 4.47
N GLU A 73 19.25 -2.69 4.74
CA GLU A 73 18.00 -3.06 5.40
C GLU A 73 18.35 -3.91 6.62
N ASN A 74 17.94 -3.45 7.80
CA ASN A 74 18.21 -4.14 9.06
C ASN A 74 19.70 -4.47 9.24
N GLY A 75 20.58 -3.53 8.85
CA GLY A 75 22.02 -3.70 8.96
C GLY A 75 22.65 -4.56 7.89
N THR A 76 21.88 -5.07 6.93
CA THR A 76 22.36 -5.93 5.86
C THR A 76 22.28 -5.22 4.52
N GLU A 77 23.37 -5.28 3.75
CA GLU A 77 23.36 -4.72 2.41
C GLU A 77 22.57 -5.64 1.48
N ARG A 78 21.66 -5.05 0.71
CA ARG A 78 20.87 -5.75 -0.31
C ARG A 78 20.91 -4.98 -1.60
N THR A 79 20.72 -5.70 -2.71
CA THR A 79 20.66 -5.09 -4.03
C THR A 79 19.28 -5.34 -4.63
N LEU A 80 18.61 -4.25 -5.00
CA LEU A 80 17.32 -4.32 -5.69
C LEU A 80 17.60 -4.37 -7.19
N ARG A 81 17.07 -5.38 -7.86
CA ARG A 81 17.38 -5.61 -9.29
C ARG A 81 16.17 -5.49 -10.20
N THR A 82 14.97 -5.65 -9.66
CA THR A 82 13.73 -5.59 -10.45
C THR A 82 12.80 -4.54 -9.89
N VAL A 83 11.81 -4.17 -10.69
CA VAL A 83 10.73 -3.27 -10.25
C VAL A 83 10.03 -3.88 -9.04
N GLY A 84 9.76 -5.19 -9.07
CA GLY A 84 9.14 -5.88 -7.94
C GLY A 84 9.98 -5.82 -6.68
N ASP A 85 11.30 -5.92 -6.79
CA ASP A 85 12.20 -5.78 -5.63
C ASP A 85 12.02 -4.42 -4.97
N LYS A 86 11.92 -3.37 -5.80
CA LYS A 86 11.72 -2.00 -5.32
C LYS A 86 10.41 -1.89 -4.54
N TRP A 87 9.34 -2.48 -5.05
CA TRP A 87 8.05 -2.44 -4.38
C TRP A 87 7.99 -3.33 -3.14
N SER A 88 8.67 -4.48 -3.15
CA SER A 88 8.79 -5.32 -1.97
C SER A 88 9.51 -4.59 -0.85
N TYR A 89 10.57 -3.87 -1.18
CA TYR A 89 11.29 -3.06 -0.20
C TYR A 89 10.39 -1.95 0.36
N LEU A 90 9.66 -1.26 -0.51
CA LEU A 90 8.73 -0.22 -0.07
C LEU A 90 7.65 -0.80 0.86
N GLN A 91 7.13 -1.99 0.54
CA GLN A 91 6.14 -2.65 1.39
C GLN A 91 6.71 -2.94 2.78
N ARG A 92 7.94 -3.45 2.86
CA ARG A 92 8.57 -3.72 4.15
C ARG A 92 8.74 -2.44 4.96
N ARG A 93 9.12 -1.35 4.31
CA ARG A 93 9.25 -0.05 4.97
C ARG A 93 7.89 0.45 5.47
N GLN A 94 6.85 0.34 4.68
CA GLN A 94 5.51 0.74 5.09
C GLN A 94 5.01 -0.10 6.27
N ARG A 95 5.30 -1.40 6.27
CA ARG A 95 4.95 -2.25 7.40
C ARG A 95 5.66 -1.82 8.66
N GLN A 96 6.93 -1.46 8.58
CA GLN A 96 7.69 -0.98 9.73
C GLN A 96 7.08 0.31 10.30
N MET A 97 6.67 1.23 9.43
CA MET A 97 6.04 2.46 9.86
C MET A 97 4.71 2.19 10.57
N CYS A 98 3.91 1.27 10.05
CA CYS A 98 2.64 0.89 10.68
C CYS A 98 2.86 0.17 12.00
N ILE A 99 3.96 -0.57 12.14
CA ILE A 99 4.29 -1.34 13.32
C ILE A 99 4.75 -0.48 14.49
N ARG A 100 5.43 0.63 14.22
CA ARG A 100 6.01 1.48 15.27
C ARG A 100 5.03 1.84 16.37
N ASP A 101 3.79 2.08 16.00
CA ASP A 101 2.77 2.49 16.97
C ASP A 101 2.21 1.32 17.77
N ARG A 102 2.60 0.09 17.44
CA ARG A 102 2.07 -1.13 18.04
C ARG A 102 3.11 -2.20 18.16
N SER A 103 4.27 -1.82 18.60
CA SER A 103 5.46 -2.66 18.59
C SER A 103 5.25 -4.05 19.18
N TYR A 104 4.46 -4.17 20.25
CA TYR A 104 4.31 -5.45 20.94
C TYR A 104 3.58 -6.51 20.12
N LEU A 105 2.79 -6.12 19.13
CA LEU A 105 2.04 -7.05 18.29
C LEU A 105 2.83 -7.52 17.10
N GLN A 106 3.96 -6.92 16.84
CA GLN A 106 4.53 -6.95 15.51
C GLN A 106 5.84 -7.70 15.36
N ARG A 107 6.26 -8.39 16.39
CA ARG A 107 7.46 -9.21 16.32
C ARG A 107 7.33 -10.32 15.32
N VAL A 108 6.10 -10.84 15.21
CA VAL A 108 5.79 -11.93 14.30
C VAL A 108 5.75 -11.40 12.89
N LYS A 109 6.28 -12.16 11.95
CA LYS A 109 6.21 -11.82 10.53
C LYS A 109 6.99 -10.57 10.12
N PHE A 110 7.82 -10.04 11.00
CA PHE A 110 8.65 -8.90 10.65
C PHE A 110 9.53 -9.29 9.45
N GLY A 111 9.49 -8.47 8.42
CA GLY A 111 10.24 -8.74 7.19
C GLY A 111 9.51 -9.62 6.18
N ALA A 112 8.42 -10.29 6.57
CA ALA A 112 7.62 -11.07 5.63
C ALA A 112 6.70 -10.15 4.84
N ASN A 113 6.56 -10.43 3.55
CA ASN A 113 5.62 -9.71 2.69
C ASN A 113 4.49 -10.64 2.29
N ALA A 114 3.27 -10.27 2.65
CA ALA A 114 2.07 -10.96 2.22
C ALA A 114 1.20 -9.97 1.43
N GLN A 115 0.55 -10.44 0.41
CA GLN A 115 -0.37 -9.65 -0.39
C GLN A 115 -1.77 -10.26 -0.29
N PRO A 116 -2.82 -9.45 -0.37
CA PRO A 116 -2.80 -8.00 -0.55
C PRO A 116 -2.38 -7.28 0.74
N PHE A 117 -1.85 -6.08 0.57
CA PHE A 117 -1.51 -5.23 1.70
C PHE A 117 -1.85 -3.81 1.29
N TYR A 118 -2.75 -3.18 2.04
CA TYR A 118 -3.27 -1.85 1.72
C TYR A 118 -2.86 -0.85 2.79
N VAL A 119 -2.33 0.28 2.36
CA VAL A 119 -1.94 1.35 3.26
C VAL A 119 -2.53 2.65 2.72
N LEU A 120 -3.13 3.43 3.60
CA LEU A 120 -3.65 4.75 3.24
C LEU A 120 -2.65 5.79 3.69
N LEU A 121 -2.23 6.65 2.77
CA LEU A 121 -1.15 7.61 3.01
C LEU A 121 -1.61 9.05 2.85
N ASP A 122 -1.03 9.93 3.64
CA ASP A 122 -1.14 11.36 3.39
C ASP A 122 -0.17 11.76 2.25
N ASN A 123 -0.11 13.03 1.94
CA ASN A 123 0.70 13.50 0.82
C ASN A 123 2.20 13.54 1.12
N GLN A 124 2.59 13.28 2.36
CA GLN A 124 4.00 13.13 2.76
C GLN A 124 4.42 11.66 2.86
N GLY A 125 3.50 10.74 2.53
CA GLY A 125 3.79 9.32 2.57
C GLY A 125 3.65 8.68 3.94
N LYS A 126 2.97 9.34 4.87
CA LYS A 126 2.75 8.79 6.22
C LYS A 126 1.41 8.07 6.28
N PRO A 127 1.35 6.92 6.97
CA PRO A 127 0.09 6.19 7.11
C PRO A 127 -0.96 7.02 7.85
N LEU A 128 -2.17 6.98 7.34
CA LEU A 128 -3.32 7.69 7.94
C LEU A 128 -3.99 6.88 9.04
N ASN A 129 -3.88 5.56 8.97
CA ASN A 129 -4.48 4.64 9.94
C ASN A 129 -3.79 3.29 9.82
N LYS A 130 -4.34 2.27 10.49
CA LYS A 130 -3.85 0.90 10.39
C LYS A 130 -3.89 0.40 8.96
N SER A 131 -2.89 -0.37 8.58
CA SER A 131 -2.92 -1.08 7.30
C SER A 131 -4.00 -2.16 7.32
N TYR A 132 -4.34 -2.66 6.14
CA TYR A 132 -5.40 -3.66 5.96
C TYR A 132 -4.85 -4.78 5.08
N ALA A 133 -5.11 -6.00 5.48
CA ALA A 133 -4.66 -7.18 4.72
C ALA A 133 -5.87 -7.88 4.11
N TYR A 134 -5.74 -9.17 3.79
CA TYR A 134 -6.84 -9.92 3.21
C TYR A 134 -7.98 -10.08 4.21
N ASN A 135 -9.12 -9.51 3.91
CA ASN A 135 -10.35 -9.66 4.66
C ASN A 135 -11.49 -9.18 3.78
N GLU A 136 -12.40 -10.08 3.41
CA GLU A 136 -13.49 -9.79 2.48
C GLU A 136 -14.70 -9.13 3.13
N ASP A 137 -14.59 -8.71 4.38
CA ASP A 137 -15.68 -8.02 5.10
C ASP A 137 -15.86 -6.62 4.53
N ILE A 138 -16.92 -6.41 3.76
CA ILE A 138 -17.18 -5.14 3.09
C ILE A 138 -17.36 -3.99 4.09
N PRO A 139 -18.18 -4.11 5.13
CA PRO A 139 -18.30 -3.02 6.12
C PRO A 139 -16.97 -2.61 6.74
N LYS A 140 -16.10 -3.58 7.05
CA LYS A 140 -14.77 -3.27 7.60
C LYS A 140 -13.89 -2.54 6.62
N TYR A 141 -13.97 -2.90 5.34
CA TYR A 141 -13.19 -2.24 4.31
C TYR A 141 -13.65 -0.79 4.12
N ILE A 142 -14.96 -0.58 4.15
CA ILE A 142 -15.54 0.77 4.09
C ILE A 142 -15.06 1.60 5.29
N GLU A 143 -15.10 1.02 6.49
CA GLU A 143 -14.62 1.70 7.69
C GLU A 143 -13.14 2.07 7.56
N PHE A 144 -12.32 1.16 7.04
CA PHE A 144 -10.91 1.40 6.78
C PHE A 144 -10.73 2.62 5.89
N LEU A 145 -11.43 2.67 4.76
CA LEU A 145 -11.32 3.77 3.81
C LEU A 145 -11.86 5.08 4.38
N GLN A 146 -12.97 5.04 5.09
CA GLN A 146 -13.57 6.25 5.67
C GLN A 146 -12.72 6.81 6.79
N THR A 147 -12.14 5.97 7.64
CA THR A 147 -11.28 6.41 8.74
C THR A 147 -10.03 7.09 8.18
N GLY A 148 -9.42 6.52 7.15
CA GLY A 148 -8.28 7.15 6.51
C GLY A 148 -8.62 8.52 5.92
N LEU A 149 -9.77 8.61 5.27
CA LEU A 149 -10.22 9.87 4.66
C LEU A 149 -10.49 10.94 5.73
N GLU A 150 -11.13 10.56 6.84
CA GLU A 150 -11.34 11.48 7.95
C GLU A 150 -10.03 12.01 8.53
N ASN A 151 -9.07 11.12 8.73
CA ASN A 151 -7.76 11.50 9.25
C ASN A 151 -7.00 12.40 8.28
N TYR A 152 -7.14 12.16 7.00
CA TYR A 152 -6.55 13.03 5.99
C TYR A 152 -7.11 14.44 6.08
N LYS A 153 -8.43 14.56 6.22
CA LYS A 153 -9.09 15.85 6.31
C LYS A 153 -8.72 16.61 7.58
N LYS A 154 -8.53 15.88 8.69
CA LYS A 154 -8.13 16.50 9.95
C LYS A 154 -6.71 17.04 9.91
N GLY A 155 -5.84 16.44 9.12
CA GLY A 155 -4.45 16.86 9.00
C GLY A 155 -4.23 18.07 8.11
N LYS A 156 -5.29 18.60 7.53
CA LYS A 156 -5.19 19.74 6.61
C LYS A 156 -5.37 21.08 7.32
#